data_f2618aff6dbbfb61bb871e35ddaa5b93
#
_entry.id   f2618aff6dbbfb61bb871e35ddaa5b93
#
_cell.length_a   1.000
_cell.length_b   1.000
_cell.length_c   1.000
_cell.angle_alpha   90.00
_cell.angle_beta   90.00
_cell.angle_gamma   90.00
#
_symmetry.space_group_name_H-M   'P 1'
#
loop_
_entity.id
_entity.type
_entity.pdbx_description
1 polymer ?
#
loop_
_entity_poly.entity_id
_entity_poly.type
_entity_poly.pdbx_seq_one_letter_code
_entity_poly.pdbx_strand_id
1 'polypeptide(L)'
;AYVEMVSALTTTGATLFHDPSRLNNTLHLWRAQVGWMGGLTMWIAASAILAPMNLGGFEVTAQAEPGQRDSRFSITERTDPRARLLRIVVTLVPIYVGLTLLLWVLLLMSGDRSLVALAHAMSVMSTSGISPIGGLEGSGSGVTGEALMMLFMLFALSRLTFSSDTVTATQGGMRTDPEFRLGLLIIIGVPLVLFIRHWLGAFDVAAEDDIESAVRALWGSAFTVMSFLTTTGFASGDWGEAQAWSGLDTSGIILMGLALIGGGVATTAGGVKLLRVFALYLNGKRELERLVHPSSVSRGGKESRRIQSNGAFIASIFFMLFAISLAALTMLLALAGVDFDQALVLSIAGLSTTGTLVTLATDTPIDLASLGPFAKSVFCAAMVLGRLETLAIIALFTPDLWRS
;
A
#
# COMPACT_ATOMS: atom_id res chain seq x y z
N ALA A 1 16.44 15.44 -10.45
CA ALA A 1 16.41 15.65 -8.98
C ALA A 1 14.97 15.79 -8.46
N TYR A 2 14.14 16.69 -9.04
CA TYR A 2 12.78 16.97 -8.53
C TYR A 2 11.89 15.71 -8.50
N VAL A 3 11.76 14.99 -9.62
CA VAL A 3 10.93 13.76 -9.70
C VAL A 3 11.39 12.70 -8.69
N GLU A 4 12.70 12.51 -8.52
CA GLU A 4 13.27 11.57 -7.55
C GLU A 4 12.89 11.92 -6.10
N MET A 5 12.92 13.22 -5.77
CA MET A 5 12.59 13.66 -4.41
C MET A 5 11.09 13.60 -4.14
N VAL A 6 10.25 13.95 -5.13
CA VAL A 6 8.80 13.76 -5.03
C VAL A 6 8.47 12.28 -4.87
N SER A 7 9.06 11.41 -5.70
CA SER A 7 8.89 9.96 -5.63
C SER A 7 9.32 9.39 -4.28
N ALA A 8 10.46 9.82 -3.75
CA ALA A 8 10.91 9.40 -2.43
C ALA A 8 9.97 9.89 -1.33
N LEU A 9 9.64 11.20 -1.30
CA LEU A 9 8.82 11.80 -0.24
C LEU A 9 7.40 11.24 -0.22
N THR A 10 6.81 10.98 -1.39
CA THR A 10 5.49 10.33 -1.51
C THR A 10 5.53 8.83 -1.28
N THR A 11 6.71 8.27 -0.96
CA THR A 11 6.96 6.83 -0.80
C THR A 11 6.57 6.00 -2.02
N THR A 12 6.62 6.58 -3.21
CA THR A 12 6.32 5.88 -4.46
C THR A 12 7.48 4.97 -4.90
N GLY A 13 8.73 5.42 -4.71
CA GLY A 13 9.92 4.62 -5.02
C GLY A 13 10.26 4.49 -6.50
N ALA A 14 9.54 5.18 -7.39
CA ALA A 14 9.89 5.24 -8.81
C ALA A 14 11.22 5.99 -9.00
N THR A 15 12.05 5.48 -9.90
CA THR A 15 13.40 6.06 -10.15
C THR A 15 13.63 6.33 -11.62
N LEU A 16 14.35 7.43 -11.90
CA LEU A 16 14.86 7.78 -13.22
C LEU A 16 16.16 7.03 -13.57
N PHE A 17 16.75 6.32 -12.62
CA PHE A 17 18.02 5.63 -12.77
C PHE A 17 17.78 4.13 -12.87
N HIS A 18 17.87 3.58 -14.09
CA HIS A 18 17.76 2.14 -14.33
C HIS A 18 18.93 1.38 -13.71
N ASP A 19 20.12 1.97 -13.77
CA ASP A 19 21.32 1.38 -13.17
C ASP A 19 21.62 2.07 -11.83
N PRO A 20 21.41 1.38 -10.70
CA PRO A 20 21.69 1.93 -9.38
C PRO A 20 23.15 2.32 -9.16
N SER A 21 24.09 1.67 -9.87
CA SER A 21 25.52 1.93 -9.72
C SER A 21 25.93 3.36 -10.13
N ARG A 22 25.10 4.05 -10.91
CA ARG A 22 25.31 5.47 -11.30
C ARG A 22 25.14 6.44 -10.13
N LEU A 23 24.53 6.01 -9.05
CA LEU A 23 24.36 6.82 -7.84
C LEU A 23 25.40 6.43 -6.80
N ASN A 24 25.94 7.40 -6.10
CA ASN A 24 26.83 7.14 -4.98
C ASN A 24 26.04 6.74 -3.72
N ASN A 25 26.71 6.13 -2.77
CA ASN A 25 26.11 5.64 -1.52
C ASN A 25 25.38 6.74 -0.73
N THR A 26 25.86 7.97 -0.79
CA THR A 26 25.24 9.11 -0.08
C THR A 26 23.88 9.46 -0.68
N LEU A 27 23.73 9.41 -2.02
CA LEU A 27 22.48 9.68 -2.69
C LEU A 27 21.46 8.55 -2.45
N HIS A 28 21.92 7.30 -2.42
CA HIS A 28 21.05 6.17 -2.05
C HIS A 28 20.51 6.33 -0.62
N LEU A 29 21.39 6.66 0.33
CA LEU A 29 21.00 6.90 1.71
C LEU A 29 20.03 8.08 1.82
N TRP A 30 20.30 9.17 1.11
CA TRP A 30 19.43 10.35 1.08
C TRP A 30 18.03 10.03 0.56
N ARG A 31 17.92 9.28 -0.54
CA ARG A 31 16.63 8.84 -1.09
C ARG A 31 15.87 7.97 -0.11
N ALA A 32 16.54 6.98 0.48
CA ALA A 32 15.93 6.10 1.49
C ALA A 32 15.45 6.89 2.72
N GLN A 33 16.25 7.86 3.19
CA GLN A 33 15.89 8.71 4.34
C GLN A 33 14.70 9.62 4.02
N VAL A 34 14.65 10.23 2.84
CA VAL A 34 13.49 11.06 2.41
C VAL A 34 12.23 10.21 2.34
N GLY A 35 12.32 9.00 1.77
CA GLY A 35 11.19 8.05 1.73
C GLY A 35 10.72 7.64 3.13
N TRP A 36 11.67 7.32 4.01
CA TRP A 36 11.39 6.97 5.39
C TRP A 36 10.69 8.10 6.16
N MET A 37 11.16 9.34 6.01
CA MET A 37 10.50 10.52 6.57
C MET A 37 9.12 10.76 5.96
N GLY A 38 8.96 10.52 4.64
CA GLY A 38 7.68 10.59 3.95
C GLY A 38 6.64 9.62 4.54
N GLY A 39 7.05 8.37 4.80
CA GLY A 39 6.22 7.37 5.47
C GLY A 39 5.81 7.80 6.89
N LEU A 40 6.77 8.25 7.68
CA LEU A 40 6.53 8.72 9.05
C LEU A 40 5.57 9.91 9.10
N THR A 41 5.80 10.92 8.25
CA THR A 41 4.94 12.12 8.20
C THR A 41 3.51 11.79 7.79
N MET A 42 3.34 10.86 6.83
CA MET A 42 2.01 10.42 6.44
C MET A 42 1.33 9.64 7.57
N TRP A 43 2.04 8.80 8.28
CA TRP A 43 1.46 8.05 9.40
C TRP A 43 1.01 8.98 10.54
N ILE A 44 1.82 9.98 10.87
CA ILE A 44 1.46 11.02 11.83
C ILE A 44 0.24 11.81 11.33
N ALA A 45 0.24 12.24 10.05
CA ALA A 45 -0.88 12.99 9.46
C ALA A 45 -2.17 12.17 9.43
N ALA A 46 -2.10 10.87 9.08
CA ALA A 46 -3.25 9.98 9.10
C ALA A 46 -3.87 9.88 10.50
N SER A 47 -3.04 9.73 11.53
CA SER A 47 -3.51 9.59 12.91
C SER A 47 -3.95 10.92 13.55
N ALA A 48 -3.25 12.02 13.26
CA ALA A 48 -3.49 13.32 13.90
C ALA A 48 -4.57 14.16 13.20
N ILE A 49 -4.68 14.04 11.89
CA ILE A 49 -5.53 14.90 11.05
C ILE A 49 -6.66 14.09 10.42
N LEU A 50 -6.36 13.04 9.68
CA LEU A 50 -7.37 12.30 8.91
C LEU A 50 -8.33 11.52 9.81
N ALA A 51 -7.84 10.87 10.87
CA ALA A 51 -8.67 10.11 11.79
C ALA A 51 -9.76 10.97 12.47
N PRO A 52 -9.48 12.15 13.04
CA PRO A 52 -10.51 13.01 13.63
C PRO A 52 -11.49 13.60 12.61
N MET A 53 -11.05 13.76 11.36
CA MET A 53 -11.90 14.25 10.26
C MET A 53 -12.72 13.14 9.62
N ASN A 54 -12.58 11.88 10.07
CA ASN A 54 -13.15 10.69 9.45
C ASN A 54 -12.79 10.56 7.97
N LEU A 55 -11.54 10.87 7.61
CA LEU A 55 -10.96 10.71 6.28
C LEU A 55 -9.88 9.63 6.29
N GLY A 56 -9.35 9.28 5.11
CA GLY A 56 -8.24 8.32 5.03
C GLY A 56 -8.63 6.88 5.33
N GLY A 57 -9.91 6.50 5.12
CA GLY A 57 -10.47 5.18 5.41
C GLY A 57 -11.18 5.07 6.76
N PHE A 58 -11.01 6.05 7.65
CA PHE A 58 -11.72 6.08 8.94
C PHE A 58 -13.22 6.32 8.80
N GLU A 59 -13.69 6.87 7.68
CA GLU A 59 -15.09 7.07 7.35
C GLU A 59 -15.91 5.77 7.32
N VAL A 60 -15.24 4.65 7.10
CA VAL A 60 -15.88 3.33 7.03
C VAL A 60 -16.13 2.73 8.41
N THR A 61 -15.36 3.15 9.42
CA THR A 61 -15.52 2.64 10.78
C THR A 61 -16.67 3.33 11.48
N ALA A 62 -17.59 2.54 12.05
CA ALA A 62 -18.65 3.10 12.91
C ALA A 62 -18.01 3.85 14.09
N GLN A 63 -18.33 5.13 14.24
CA GLN A 63 -18.13 5.81 15.51
C GLN A 63 -18.95 5.08 16.59
N ALA A 64 -18.43 5.02 17.80
CA ALA A 64 -18.98 4.32 18.94
C ALA A 64 -20.52 4.33 18.98
N GLU A 65 -21.13 3.22 19.43
CA GLU A 65 -22.58 3.09 19.59
C GLU A 65 -23.18 4.31 20.31
N PRO A 66 -24.40 4.77 19.92
CA PRO A 66 -25.05 5.87 20.62
C PRO A 66 -25.23 5.51 22.12
N GLY A 67 -24.47 6.17 22.97
CA GLY A 67 -24.44 5.91 24.42
C GLY A 67 -23.05 5.59 24.99
N GLN A 68 -22.10 5.08 24.23
CA GLN A 68 -20.69 5.02 24.62
C GLN A 68 -20.00 6.32 24.20
N ARG A 69 -20.22 7.38 24.97
CA ARG A 69 -19.33 8.56 24.93
C ARG A 69 -17.94 8.08 25.38
N ASP A 70 -16.98 8.13 24.48
CA ASP A 70 -15.57 7.91 24.82
C ASP A 70 -15.15 8.89 25.91
N SER A 71 -15.25 8.45 27.18
CA SER A 71 -14.78 9.18 28.34
C SER A 71 -13.26 9.30 28.42
N ARG A 72 -12.53 8.77 27.43
CA ARG A 72 -11.07 8.74 27.38
C ARG A 72 -10.42 9.95 26.71
N PHE A 73 -11.14 10.67 25.86
CA PHE A 73 -10.67 11.97 25.39
C PHE A 73 -11.23 13.05 26.31
N SER A 74 -10.36 13.68 27.08
CA SER A 74 -10.75 14.85 27.84
C SER A 74 -11.29 15.91 26.89
N ILE A 75 -12.27 16.69 27.33
CA ILE A 75 -12.90 17.75 26.53
C ILE A 75 -11.84 18.71 25.98
N THR A 76 -10.76 18.92 26.72
CA THR A 76 -9.60 19.75 26.35
C THR A 76 -8.82 19.20 25.15
N GLU A 77 -8.78 17.86 24.96
CA GLU A 77 -8.04 17.23 23.85
C GLU A 77 -8.77 17.27 22.52
N ARG A 78 -10.09 17.45 22.56
CA ARG A 78 -10.88 17.70 21.34
C ARG A 78 -10.65 19.10 20.78
N THR A 79 -10.19 20.03 21.59
CA THR A 79 -10.10 21.44 21.28
C THR A 79 -8.72 21.90 20.80
N ASP A 80 -7.62 21.20 21.14
CA ASP A 80 -6.27 21.60 20.75
C ASP A 80 -5.60 20.61 19.78
N PRO A 81 -5.60 20.91 18.46
CA PRO A 81 -4.94 20.09 17.44
C PRO A 81 -3.42 19.93 17.67
N ARG A 82 -2.76 20.92 18.29
CA ARG A 82 -1.31 20.90 18.53
C ARG A 82 -0.95 19.88 19.61
N ALA A 83 -1.70 19.86 20.73
CA ALA A 83 -1.48 18.91 21.80
C ALA A 83 -1.67 17.47 21.32
N ARG A 84 -2.68 17.22 20.48
CA ARG A 84 -2.93 15.93 19.86
C ARG A 84 -1.79 15.50 18.95
N LEU A 85 -1.33 16.38 18.06
CA LEU A 85 -0.21 16.11 17.16
C LEU A 85 1.05 15.76 17.93
N LEU A 86 1.41 16.54 18.95
CA LEU A 86 2.58 16.28 19.79
C LEU A 86 2.50 14.91 20.49
N ARG A 87 1.34 14.55 21.04
CA ARG A 87 1.15 13.24 21.67
C ARG A 87 1.38 12.12 20.69
N ILE A 88 0.79 12.20 19.49
CA ILE A 88 0.94 11.17 18.45
C ILE A 88 2.39 11.08 18.01
N VAL A 89 3.08 12.18 17.80
CA VAL A 89 4.52 12.20 17.46
C VAL A 89 5.35 11.51 18.53
N VAL A 90 5.17 11.88 19.80
CA VAL A 90 5.93 11.29 20.92
C VAL A 90 5.66 9.79 21.07
N THR A 91 4.47 9.32 20.70
CA THR A 91 4.12 7.89 20.76
C THR A 91 4.60 7.12 19.54
N LEU A 92 4.40 7.62 18.33
CA LEU A 92 4.67 6.88 17.09
C LEU A 92 6.14 6.91 16.68
N VAL A 93 6.84 8.03 16.84
CA VAL A 93 8.24 8.17 16.39
C VAL A 93 9.15 7.12 17.04
N PRO A 94 9.14 6.91 18.37
CA PRO A 94 9.99 5.88 18.97
C PRO A 94 9.71 4.47 18.47
N ILE A 95 8.44 4.15 18.22
CA ILE A 95 8.03 2.84 17.69
C ILE A 95 8.55 2.67 16.26
N TYR A 96 8.34 3.67 15.42
CA TYR A 96 8.77 3.64 14.01
C TYR A 96 10.29 3.53 13.89
N VAL A 97 11.03 4.34 14.65
CA VAL A 97 12.50 4.29 14.71
C VAL A 97 12.96 2.94 15.26
N GLY A 98 12.39 2.48 16.37
CA GLY A 98 12.76 1.20 17.00
C GLY A 98 12.58 0.00 16.07
N LEU A 99 11.46 -0.06 15.37
CA LEU A 99 11.19 -1.13 14.40
C LEU A 99 12.13 -1.05 13.19
N THR A 100 12.42 0.17 12.69
CA THR A 100 13.41 0.34 11.60
C THR A 100 14.78 -0.16 12.02
N LEU A 101 15.23 0.20 13.22
CA LEU A 101 16.52 -0.25 13.76
C LEU A 101 16.53 -1.76 13.99
N LEU A 102 15.45 -2.32 14.50
CA LEU A 102 15.33 -3.78 14.71
C LEU A 102 15.45 -4.51 13.37
N LEU A 103 14.67 -4.10 12.35
CA LEU A 103 14.74 -4.72 11.03
C LEU A 103 16.13 -4.55 10.39
N TRP A 104 16.75 -3.36 10.54
CA TRP A 104 18.10 -3.12 10.06
C TRP A 104 19.12 -4.12 10.66
N VAL A 105 19.09 -4.31 11.98
CA VAL A 105 19.99 -5.26 12.66
C VAL A 105 19.73 -6.70 12.21
N LEU A 106 18.47 -7.09 12.06
CA LEU A 106 18.10 -8.43 11.57
C LEU A 106 18.58 -8.69 10.15
N LEU A 107 18.46 -7.71 9.24
CA LEU A 107 18.98 -7.81 7.87
C LEU A 107 20.52 -7.86 7.83
N LEU A 108 21.20 -7.11 8.70
CA LEU A 108 22.65 -7.22 8.86
C LEU A 108 23.07 -8.62 9.31
N MET A 109 22.37 -9.19 10.27
CA MET A 109 22.62 -10.56 10.77
C MET A 109 22.36 -11.60 9.68
N SER A 110 21.47 -11.33 8.74
CA SER A 110 21.16 -12.19 7.59
C SER A 110 22.16 -12.09 6.45
N GLY A 111 23.15 -11.17 6.52
CA GLY A 111 24.26 -11.08 5.56
C GLY A 111 24.18 -9.90 4.59
N ASP A 112 23.23 -8.99 4.72
CA ASP A 112 23.17 -7.79 3.89
C ASP A 112 24.30 -6.78 4.24
N ARG A 113 24.74 -6.05 3.21
CA ARG A 113 25.68 -4.91 3.42
C ARG A 113 24.95 -3.81 4.21
N SER A 114 25.67 -3.13 5.10
CA SER A 114 25.08 -2.15 6.02
C SER A 114 24.21 -1.08 5.35
N LEU A 115 24.63 -0.51 4.23
CA LEU A 115 23.83 0.48 3.50
C LEU A 115 22.56 -0.13 2.92
N VAL A 116 22.67 -1.33 2.33
CA VAL A 116 21.54 -2.04 1.71
C VAL A 116 20.53 -2.42 2.79
N ALA A 117 21.00 -3.03 3.88
CA ALA A 117 20.16 -3.39 5.03
C ALA A 117 19.41 -2.19 5.61
N LEU A 118 20.09 -1.04 5.78
CA LEU A 118 19.47 0.18 6.31
C LEU A 118 18.43 0.74 5.33
N ALA A 119 18.76 0.83 4.04
CA ALA A 119 17.83 1.34 3.04
C ALA A 119 16.62 0.43 2.87
N HIS A 120 16.79 -0.90 2.87
CA HIS A 120 15.68 -1.85 2.82
C HIS A 120 14.82 -1.77 4.08
N ALA A 121 15.41 -1.66 5.28
CA ALA A 121 14.65 -1.49 6.52
C ALA A 121 13.82 -0.19 6.51
N MET A 122 14.42 0.92 6.09
CA MET A 122 13.70 2.19 5.89
C MET A 122 12.58 2.07 4.86
N SER A 123 12.83 1.37 3.76
CA SER A 123 11.90 1.19 2.66
C SER A 123 10.70 0.32 3.04
N VAL A 124 10.91 -0.78 3.74
CA VAL A 124 9.85 -1.65 4.25
C VAL A 124 8.95 -0.90 5.23
N MET A 125 9.53 -0.17 6.18
CA MET A 125 8.76 0.58 7.18
C MET A 125 7.96 1.74 6.55
N SER A 126 8.49 2.37 5.51
CA SER A 126 7.80 3.45 4.78
C SER A 126 6.95 2.94 3.61
N THR A 127 7.01 1.63 3.29
CA THR A 127 6.37 1.02 2.10
C THR A 127 6.75 1.76 0.80
N SER A 128 8.05 2.06 0.60
CA SER A 128 8.50 2.91 -0.50
C SER A 128 9.18 2.17 -1.66
N GLY A 129 9.59 0.91 -1.48
CA GLY A 129 10.25 0.13 -2.52
C GLY A 129 11.62 0.66 -2.97
N ILE A 130 12.22 1.59 -2.22
CA ILE A 130 13.51 2.17 -2.55
C ILE A 130 14.64 1.19 -2.21
N SER A 131 15.41 0.77 -3.22
CA SER A 131 16.57 -0.10 -3.05
C SER A 131 17.83 0.54 -3.62
N PRO A 132 18.98 0.44 -2.93
CA PRO A 132 20.28 0.85 -3.46
C PRO A 132 20.82 -0.07 -4.55
N ILE A 133 20.31 -1.28 -4.67
CA ILE A 133 20.74 -2.32 -5.63
C ILE A 133 19.70 -2.58 -6.72
N GLY A 134 18.59 -1.82 -6.74
CA GLY A 134 17.56 -1.91 -7.78
C GLY A 134 16.46 -2.92 -7.52
N GLY A 135 16.45 -3.59 -6.37
CA GLY A 135 15.46 -4.62 -6.00
C GLY A 135 16.00 -5.46 -4.85
N LEU A 136 15.55 -6.70 -4.74
CA LEU A 136 16.07 -7.69 -3.79
C LEU A 136 17.00 -8.71 -4.46
N GLU A 137 17.04 -8.76 -5.79
CA GLU A 137 17.97 -9.59 -6.52
C GLU A 137 19.40 -9.21 -6.16
N GLY A 138 20.21 -10.17 -5.74
CA GLY A 138 21.58 -9.92 -5.30
C GLY A 138 21.73 -9.33 -3.89
N SER A 139 20.67 -9.28 -3.09
CA SER A 139 20.79 -9.02 -1.66
C SER A 139 21.53 -10.18 -0.97
N GLY A 140 22.42 -9.84 -0.03
CA GLY A 140 23.20 -10.86 0.70
C GLY A 140 22.35 -11.71 1.65
N SER A 141 21.17 -11.22 2.04
CA SER A 141 20.25 -11.88 2.98
C SER A 141 19.38 -12.95 2.33
N GLY A 142 19.18 -12.91 1.01
CA GLY A 142 18.39 -13.89 0.25
C GLY A 142 16.99 -14.11 0.84
N VAL A 143 16.50 -15.37 0.82
CA VAL A 143 15.17 -15.75 1.32
C VAL A 143 14.97 -15.41 2.79
N THR A 144 16.01 -15.47 3.62
CA THR A 144 15.93 -15.11 5.03
C THR A 144 15.60 -13.63 5.20
N GLY A 145 16.25 -12.75 4.42
CA GLY A 145 15.95 -11.32 4.41
C GLY A 145 14.54 -11.02 3.94
N GLU A 146 14.08 -11.71 2.88
CA GLU A 146 12.70 -11.60 2.41
C GLU A 146 11.69 -12.01 3.50
N ALA A 147 11.94 -13.11 4.21
CA ALA A 147 11.07 -13.56 5.30
C ALA A 147 10.97 -12.53 6.42
N LEU A 148 12.09 -11.92 6.80
CA LEU A 148 12.11 -10.84 7.78
C LEU A 148 11.33 -9.60 7.28
N MET A 149 11.58 -9.17 6.04
CA MET A 149 10.85 -8.06 5.45
C MET A 149 9.34 -8.35 5.37
N MET A 150 8.94 -9.57 4.98
CA MET A 150 7.55 -10.01 4.94
C MET A 150 6.87 -9.91 6.31
N LEU A 151 7.57 -10.31 7.38
CA LEU A 151 7.07 -10.17 8.75
C LEU A 151 6.80 -8.71 9.11
N PHE A 152 7.68 -7.78 8.72
CA PHE A 152 7.49 -6.36 8.98
C PHE A 152 6.46 -5.71 8.06
N MET A 153 6.26 -6.21 6.83
CA MET A 153 5.17 -5.75 5.95
C MET A 153 3.78 -6.07 6.50
N LEU A 154 3.63 -7.08 7.39
CA LEU A 154 2.35 -7.36 8.07
C LEU A 154 1.83 -6.13 8.82
N PHE A 155 2.71 -5.24 9.27
CA PHE A 155 2.33 -3.99 9.91
C PHE A 155 1.59 -3.02 9.00
N ALA A 156 1.78 -3.12 7.69
CA ALA A 156 1.10 -2.30 6.70
C ALA A 156 -0.30 -2.83 6.33
N LEU A 157 -0.72 -4.00 6.85
CA LEU A 157 -2.04 -4.57 6.57
C LEU A 157 -3.12 -4.10 7.55
N SER A 158 -2.77 -3.72 8.76
CA SER A 158 -3.75 -3.34 9.78
C SER A 158 -3.25 -2.24 10.71
N ARG A 159 -4.11 -1.25 10.92
CA ARG A 159 -3.88 -0.17 11.88
C ARG A 159 -3.72 -0.64 13.32
N LEU A 160 -4.29 -1.80 13.67
CA LEU A 160 -4.28 -2.33 15.04
C LEU A 160 -2.89 -2.74 15.50
N THR A 161 -1.96 -2.90 14.59
CA THR A 161 -0.61 -3.33 14.89
C THR A 161 0.15 -2.31 15.75
N PHE A 162 -0.16 -1.02 15.62
CA PHE A 162 0.56 0.07 16.31
C PHE A 162 -0.33 0.98 17.16
N SER A 163 -1.64 0.85 17.06
CA SER A 163 -2.59 1.72 17.74
C SER A 163 -3.31 0.97 18.84
N SER A 164 -2.80 1.10 20.07
CA SER A 164 -3.49 0.66 21.27
C SER A 164 -4.71 1.54 21.64
N ASP A 165 -4.86 2.70 20.98
CA ASP A 165 -5.82 3.74 21.36
C ASP A 165 -7.17 3.64 20.61
N THR A 166 -7.33 2.72 19.68
CA THR A 166 -8.64 2.54 19.03
C THR A 166 -9.56 1.70 19.89
N VAL A 167 -10.78 2.18 20.09
CA VAL A 167 -11.88 1.50 20.82
C VAL A 167 -12.11 0.07 20.33
N THR A 168 -11.72 -0.24 19.10
CA THR A 168 -11.72 -1.57 18.50
C THR A 168 -10.63 -2.51 19.03
N ALA A 169 -9.51 -2.00 19.51
CA ALA A 169 -8.41 -2.82 20.04
C ALA A 169 -8.79 -3.51 21.36
N THR A 170 -9.75 -2.96 22.09
CA THR A 170 -10.18 -3.50 23.40
C THR A 170 -11.16 -4.67 23.30
N GLN A 171 -11.80 -4.92 22.15
CA GLN A 171 -12.85 -5.95 22.01
C GLN A 171 -12.53 -7.13 21.08
N GLY A 172 -11.42 -7.11 20.35
CA GLY A 172 -11.07 -8.21 19.47
C GLY A 172 -9.65 -8.03 18.94
N GLY A 173 -8.77 -9.00 19.19
CA GLY A 173 -7.40 -8.95 18.72
C GLY A 173 -7.30 -8.88 17.18
N MET A 174 -6.07 -8.76 16.65
CA MET A 174 -5.72 -8.67 15.22
C MET A 174 -6.44 -9.73 14.34
N ARG A 175 -6.75 -10.92 14.90
CA ARG A 175 -7.48 -11.99 14.20
C ARG A 175 -8.93 -11.66 13.86
N THR A 176 -9.55 -10.69 14.52
CA THR A 176 -10.95 -10.27 14.28
C THR A 176 -11.05 -9.02 13.40
N ASP A 177 -9.91 -8.45 13.01
CA ASP A 177 -9.86 -7.29 12.14
C ASP A 177 -10.18 -7.69 10.69
N PRO A 178 -11.21 -7.11 10.06
CA PRO A 178 -11.60 -7.43 8.69
C PRO A 178 -10.52 -7.06 7.66
N GLU A 179 -9.73 -6.00 7.91
CA GLU A 179 -8.61 -5.62 7.04
C GLU A 179 -7.55 -6.71 7.02
N PHE A 180 -7.12 -7.14 8.20
CA PHE A 180 -6.09 -8.18 8.34
C PHE A 180 -6.54 -9.50 7.72
N ARG A 181 -7.81 -9.90 7.96
CA ARG A 181 -8.38 -11.14 7.39
C ARG A 181 -8.46 -11.09 5.87
N LEU A 182 -8.92 -9.97 5.30
CA LEU A 182 -9.00 -9.80 3.84
C LEU A 182 -7.60 -9.77 3.23
N GLY A 183 -6.66 -9.03 3.83
CA GLY A 183 -5.27 -9.00 3.38
C GLY A 183 -4.63 -10.38 3.40
N LEU A 184 -4.79 -11.13 4.49
CA LEU A 184 -4.26 -12.49 4.61
C LEU A 184 -4.90 -13.44 3.59
N LEU A 185 -6.21 -13.31 3.32
CA LEU A 185 -6.92 -14.10 2.30
C LEU A 185 -6.32 -13.85 0.91
N ILE A 186 -6.00 -12.60 0.57
CA ILE A 186 -5.38 -12.25 -0.71
C ILE A 186 -3.95 -12.80 -0.77
N ILE A 187 -3.14 -12.63 0.30
CA ILE A 187 -1.75 -13.07 0.37
C ILE A 187 -1.62 -14.60 0.26
N ILE A 188 -2.60 -15.35 0.72
CA ILE A 188 -2.62 -16.80 0.58
C ILE A 188 -3.32 -17.21 -0.72
N GLY A 189 -4.44 -16.57 -1.05
CA GLY A 189 -5.29 -16.98 -2.17
C GLY A 189 -4.65 -16.73 -3.53
N VAL A 190 -4.05 -15.57 -3.75
CA VAL A 190 -3.44 -15.24 -5.05
C VAL A 190 -2.24 -16.15 -5.36
N PRO A 191 -1.26 -16.35 -4.46
CA PRO A 191 -0.18 -17.31 -4.69
C PRO A 191 -0.68 -18.73 -4.90
N LEU A 192 -1.70 -19.15 -4.15
CA LEU A 192 -2.29 -20.48 -4.32
C LEU A 192 -2.91 -20.65 -5.71
N VAL A 193 -3.62 -19.65 -6.23
CA VAL A 193 -4.19 -19.66 -7.57
C VAL A 193 -3.08 -19.72 -8.63
N LEU A 194 -2.02 -18.92 -8.50
CA LEU A 194 -0.86 -18.95 -9.40
C LEU A 194 -0.16 -20.32 -9.36
N PHE A 195 -0.03 -20.89 -8.17
CA PHE A 195 0.57 -22.21 -7.97
C PHE A 195 -0.24 -23.33 -8.62
N ILE A 196 -1.58 -23.33 -8.43
CA ILE A 196 -2.48 -24.36 -8.99
C ILE A 196 -2.58 -24.20 -10.52
N ARG A 197 -2.40 -23.00 -11.07
CA ARG A 197 -2.48 -22.75 -12.51
C ARG A 197 -1.48 -23.60 -13.31
N HIS A 198 -0.33 -23.96 -12.73
CA HIS A 198 0.65 -24.88 -13.33
C HIS A 198 -0.02 -26.14 -13.85
N TRP A 199 -0.84 -26.81 -13.05
CA TRP A 199 -1.52 -28.05 -13.47
C TRP A 199 -2.75 -27.82 -14.34
N LEU A 200 -3.36 -26.63 -14.30
CA LEU A 200 -4.50 -26.29 -15.14
C LEU A 200 -4.07 -25.83 -16.55
N GLY A 201 -2.85 -25.29 -16.67
CA GLY A 201 -2.28 -24.77 -17.91
C GLY A 201 -1.22 -25.68 -18.53
N ALA A 202 -1.37 -27.01 -18.43
CA ALA A 202 -0.37 -28.02 -18.78
C ALA A 202 0.26 -27.94 -20.19
N PHE A 203 -0.27 -27.12 -21.10
CA PHE A 203 0.26 -26.92 -22.45
C PHE A 203 1.18 -25.71 -22.60
N ASP A 204 1.16 -24.77 -21.64
CA ASP A 204 1.88 -23.48 -21.71
C ASP A 204 3.05 -23.37 -20.72
N VAL A 205 3.29 -24.39 -19.89
CA VAL A 205 4.27 -24.32 -18.82
C VAL A 205 5.58 -24.97 -19.25
N ALA A 206 6.64 -24.18 -19.27
CA ALA A 206 8.00 -24.63 -19.60
C ALA A 206 8.84 -25.07 -18.37
N ALA A 207 8.26 -25.01 -17.17
CA ALA A 207 8.98 -25.35 -15.94
C ALA A 207 9.08 -26.87 -15.74
N GLU A 208 10.25 -27.35 -15.32
CA GLU A 208 10.44 -28.72 -14.88
C GLU A 208 9.65 -28.98 -13.59
N ASP A 209 9.02 -30.17 -13.49
CA ASP A 209 8.25 -30.62 -12.31
C ASP A 209 9.20 -30.98 -11.14
N ASP A 210 9.97 -29.99 -10.66
CA ASP A 210 10.85 -30.17 -9.50
C ASP A 210 10.22 -29.54 -8.24
N ILE A 211 10.32 -30.24 -7.12
CA ILE A 211 9.80 -29.79 -5.82
C ILE A 211 10.49 -28.50 -5.39
N GLU A 212 11.76 -28.32 -5.72
CA GLU A 212 12.51 -27.12 -5.40
C GLU A 212 11.92 -25.89 -6.12
N SER A 213 11.69 -25.98 -7.42
CA SER A 213 11.06 -24.94 -8.24
C SER A 213 9.65 -24.61 -7.75
N ALA A 214 8.87 -25.63 -7.36
CA ALA A 214 7.55 -25.45 -6.77
C ALA A 214 7.58 -24.62 -5.48
N VAL A 215 8.49 -24.91 -4.56
CA VAL A 215 8.63 -24.19 -3.29
C VAL A 215 9.11 -22.76 -3.52
N ARG A 216 10.08 -22.54 -4.42
CA ARG A 216 10.58 -21.23 -4.80
C ARG A 216 9.49 -20.40 -5.47
N ALA A 217 8.71 -20.98 -6.38
CA ALA A 217 7.58 -20.32 -7.02
C ALA A 217 6.49 -19.89 -6.02
N LEU A 218 6.16 -20.77 -5.06
CA LEU A 218 5.20 -20.43 -4.01
C LEU A 218 5.73 -19.32 -3.11
N TRP A 219 6.99 -19.36 -2.71
CA TRP A 219 7.63 -18.33 -1.91
C TRP A 219 7.69 -16.99 -2.65
N GLY A 220 8.23 -17.00 -3.87
CA GLY A 220 8.36 -15.82 -4.73
C GLY A 220 7.02 -15.13 -4.97
N SER A 221 5.96 -15.91 -5.23
CA SER A 221 4.61 -15.38 -5.38
C SER A 221 4.04 -14.82 -4.08
N ALA A 222 4.20 -15.51 -2.93
CA ALA A 222 3.66 -15.07 -1.64
C ALA A 222 4.31 -13.75 -1.17
N PHE A 223 5.63 -13.65 -1.27
CA PHE A 223 6.36 -12.43 -0.92
C PHE A 223 5.96 -11.26 -1.83
N THR A 224 5.96 -11.47 -3.16
CA THR A 224 5.66 -10.41 -4.13
C THR A 224 4.22 -9.95 -4.00
N VAL A 225 3.24 -10.86 -3.86
CA VAL A 225 1.84 -10.51 -3.62
C VAL A 225 1.68 -9.67 -2.36
N MET A 226 2.33 -10.05 -1.27
CA MET A 226 2.29 -9.26 -0.03
C MET A 226 2.89 -7.89 -0.21
N SER A 227 4.04 -7.80 -0.87
CA SER A 227 4.77 -6.56 -1.10
C SER A 227 3.96 -5.58 -1.96
N PHE A 228 3.29 -6.05 -3.02
CA PHE A 228 2.44 -5.22 -3.87
C PHE A 228 1.10 -4.87 -3.23
N LEU A 229 0.51 -5.77 -2.44
CA LEU A 229 -0.69 -5.46 -1.66
C LEU A 229 -0.43 -4.38 -0.60
N THR A 230 0.73 -4.41 0.05
CA THR A 230 1.16 -3.36 1.00
C THR A 230 1.74 -2.13 0.32
N THR A 231 1.74 -2.08 -1.02
CA THR A 231 2.33 -1.03 -1.86
C THR A 231 3.81 -0.76 -1.58
N THR A 232 4.51 -1.73 -0.99
CA THR A 232 5.97 -1.67 -0.79
C THR A 232 6.70 -1.82 -2.13
N GLY A 233 6.25 -2.75 -2.99
CA GLY A 233 6.71 -2.86 -4.37
C GLY A 233 8.02 -3.63 -4.57
N PHE A 234 8.50 -4.39 -3.61
CA PHE A 234 9.61 -5.32 -3.82
C PHE A 234 9.13 -6.61 -4.48
N ALA A 235 9.80 -7.04 -5.53
CA ALA A 235 9.69 -8.40 -6.03
C ALA A 235 10.68 -9.30 -5.30
N SER A 236 10.29 -10.55 -5.03
CA SER A 236 11.19 -11.58 -4.53
C SER A 236 12.27 -11.91 -5.55
N GLY A 237 13.45 -12.34 -5.11
CA GLY A 237 14.46 -12.92 -5.98
C GLY A 237 13.96 -14.16 -6.77
N ASP A 238 12.97 -14.88 -6.22
CA ASP A 238 12.34 -16.03 -6.85
C ASP A 238 11.06 -15.68 -7.64
N TRP A 239 10.80 -14.38 -7.95
CA TRP A 239 9.62 -13.97 -8.71
C TRP A 239 9.64 -14.50 -10.14
N GLY A 240 10.81 -14.56 -10.79
CA GLY A 240 10.97 -15.19 -12.11
C GLY A 240 10.56 -16.66 -12.14
N GLU A 241 10.90 -17.41 -11.10
CA GLU A 241 10.45 -18.80 -10.93
C GLU A 241 8.93 -18.90 -10.78
N ALA A 242 8.33 -17.97 -10.02
CA ALA A 242 6.87 -17.92 -9.85
C ALA A 242 6.14 -17.62 -11.17
N GLN A 243 6.70 -16.75 -12.02
CA GLN A 243 6.18 -16.47 -13.36
C GLN A 243 6.29 -17.68 -14.28
N ALA A 244 7.48 -18.31 -14.34
CA ALA A 244 7.73 -19.50 -15.14
C ALA A 244 6.81 -20.66 -14.69
N TRP A 245 6.68 -20.89 -13.39
CA TRP A 245 5.79 -21.90 -12.83
C TRP A 245 4.32 -21.68 -13.20
N SER A 246 3.84 -20.45 -13.06
CA SER A 246 2.43 -20.14 -13.37
C SER A 246 2.15 -20.09 -14.88
N GLY A 247 3.16 -19.98 -15.74
CA GLY A 247 3.00 -19.77 -17.19
C GLY A 247 2.17 -18.52 -17.52
N LEU A 248 2.27 -17.48 -16.69
CA LEU A 248 1.50 -16.25 -16.85
C LEU A 248 2.36 -15.12 -17.43
N ASP A 249 2.24 -14.87 -18.72
CA ASP A 249 3.01 -13.83 -19.42
C ASP A 249 2.68 -12.41 -18.92
N THR A 250 1.42 -12.17 -18.49
CA THR A 250 0.94 -10.86 -18.07
C THR A 250 0.79 -10.71 -16.55
N SER A 251 1.76 -11.20 -15.79
CA SER A 251 1.74 -11.13 -14.31
C SER A 251 1.66 -9.70 -13.76
N GLY A 252 2.11 -8.71 -14.52
CA GLY A 252 2.04 -7.28 -14.17
C GLY A 252 0.62 -6.77 -13.89
N ILE A 253 -0.41 -7.33 -14.57
CA ILE A 253 -1.81 -6.97 -14.32
C ILE A 253 -2.24 -7.34 -12.90
N ILE A 254 -1.79 -8.50 -12.39
CA ILE A 254 -2.06 -8.93 -11.01
C ILE A 254 -1.40 -7.96 -10.04
N LEU A 255 -0.14 -7.59 -10.28
CA LEU A 255 0.60 -6.64 -9.43
C LEU A 255 -0.08 -5.26 -9.42
N MET A 256 -0.56 -4.77 -10.57
CA MET A 256 -1.34 -3.54 -10.66
C MET A 256 -2.64 -3.64 -9.85
N GLY A 257 -3.38 -4.74 -9.97
CA GLY A 257 -4.61 -4.97 -9.20
C GLY A 257 -4.36 -4.99 -7.69
N LEU A 258 -3.29 -5.64 -7.23
CA LEU A 258 -2.90 -5.66 -5.82
C LEU A 258 -2.54 -4.27 -5.30
N ALA A 259 -1.74 -3.51 -6.05
CA ALA A 259 -1.37 -2.14 -5.69
C ALA A 259 -2.57 -1.18 -5.67
N LEU A 260 -3.57 -1.39 -6.56
CA LEU A 260 -4.82 -0.65 -6.55
C LEU A 260 -5.65 -0.93 -5.30
N ILE A 261 -5.75 -2.19 -4.88
CA ILE A 261 -6.42 -2.56 -3.62
C ILE A 261 -5.74 -1.86 -2.46
N GLY A 262 -4.41 -1.96 -2.39
CA GLY A 262 -3.60 -1.30 -1.38
C GLY A 262 -3.68 -1.93 0.01
N GLY A 263 -2.97 -1.36 0.98
CA GLY A 263 -2.88 -1.89 2.35
C GLY A 263 -3.97 -1.40 3.29
N GLY A 264 -3.69 -1.50 4.60
CA GLY A 264 -4.61 -1.11 5.67
C GLY A 264 -4.75 0.40 5.85
N VAL A 265 -5.85 0.81 6.47
CA VAL A 265 -6.12 2.21 6.86
C VAL A 265 -5.13 2.67 7.93
N ALA A 266 -4.72 3.93 7.89
CA ALA A 266 -3.75 4.53 8.82
C ALA A 266 -2.40 3.81 8.87
N THR A 267 -1.99 3.26 7.75
CA THR A 267 -0.66 2.71 7.54
C THR A 267 0.11 3.55 6.52
N THR A 268 1.37 3.21 6.29
CA THR A 268 2.19 3.84 5.25
C THR A 268 1.82 3.40 3.84
N ALA A 269 1.05 2.33 3.68
CA ALA A 269 0.62 1.81 2.38
C ALA A 269 -0.26 2.80 1.60
N GLY A 270 -0.22 2.73 0.28
CA GLY A 270 -1.06 3.48 -0.65
C GLY A 270 -2.32 2.71 -1.11
N GLY A 271 -2.85 3.08 -2.28
CA GLY A 271 -4.01 2.44 -2.91
C GLY A 271 -5.35 2.83 -2.30
N VAL A 272 -6.41 2.13 -2.70
CA VAL A 272 -7.81 2.38 -2.29
C VAL A 272 -8.04 2.06 -0.82
N LYS A 273 -7.26 1.17 -0.22
CA LYS A 273 -7.31 0.60 1.14
C LYS A 273 -8.27 -0.58 1.31
N LEU A 274 -7.76 -1.60 1.97
CA LEU A 274 -8.49 -2.86 2.22
C LEU A 274 -9.87 -2.66 2.86
N LEU A 275 -9.99 -1.72 3.82
CA LEU A 275 -11.26 -1.47 4.51
C LEU A 275 -12.35 -0.92 3.59
N ARG A 276 -11.98 -0.04 2.66
CA ARG A 276 -12.93 0.49 1.66
C ARG A 276 -13.38 -0.60 0.70
N VAL A 277 -12.45 -1.43 0.22
CA VAL A 277 -12.77 -2.59 -0.63
C VAL A 277 -13.73 -3.54 0.10
N PHE A 278 -13.47 -3.84 1.38
CA PHE A 278 -14.34 -4.67 2.20
C PHE A 278 -15.73 -4.04 2.39
N ALA A 279 -15.81 -2.73 2.64
CA ALA A 279 -17.07 -2.02 2.77
C ALA A 279 -17.90 -2.05 1.48
N LEU A 280 -17.26 -1.86 0.32
CA LEU A 280 -17.89 -1.95 -0.99
C LEU A 280 -18.41 -3.37 -1.25
N TYR A 281 -17.64 -4.40 -0.92
CA TYR A 281 -18.06 -5.79 -1.03
C TYR A 281 -19.31 -6.09 -0.18
N LEU A 282 -19.30 -5.67 1.09
CA LEU A 282 -20.46 -5.87 1.97
C LEU A 282 -21.70 -5.10 1.50
N ASN A 283 -21.50 -3.89 0.98
CA ASN A 283 -22.62 -3.10 0.44
C ASN A 283 -23.18 -3.76 -0.82
N GLY A 284 -22.34 -4.20 -1.74
CA GLY A 284 -22.75 -4.94 -2.94
C GLY A 284 -23.52 -6.20 -2.60
N LYS A 285 -23.02 -6.99 -1.62
CA LYS A 285 -23.72 -8.18 -1.14
C LYS A 285 -25.09 -7.85 -0.56
N ARG A 286 -25.20 -6.77 0.23
CA ARG A 286 -26.49 -6.31 0.81
C ARG A 286 -27.46 -5.89 -0.27
N GLU A 287 -27.03 -5.16 -1.29
CA GLU A 287 -27.91 -4.75 -2.38
C GLU A 287 -28.37 -5.95 -3.21
N LEU A 288 -27.51 -6.92 -3.45
CA LEU A 288 -27.90 -8.19 -4.09
C LEU A 288 -28.93 -8.97 -3.25
N GLU A 289 -28.75 -9.07 -1.94
CA GLU A 289 -29.69 -9.71 -1.04
C GLU A 289 -31.07 -9.01 -1.05
N ARG A 290 -31.10 -7.68 -1.14
CA ARG A 290 -32.34 -6.89 -1.27
C ARG A 290 -33.06 -7.12 -2.59
N LEU A 291 -32.33 -7.31 -3.69
CA LEU A 291 -32.92 -7.62 -4.99
C LEU A 291 -33.58 -9.00 -4.99
N VAL A 292 -32.97 -9.99 -4.32
CA VAL A 292 -33.47 -11.36 -4.25
C VAL A 292 -34.62 -11.48 -3.20
N HIS A 293 -34.49 -10.77 -2.09
CA HIS A 293 -35.43 -10.81 -0.96
C HIS A 293 -35.84 -9.40 -0.50
N PRO A 294 -36.76 -8.71 -1.21
CA PRO A 294 -37.13 -7.32 -0.92
C PRO A 294 -37.69 -7.09 0.50
N SER A 295 -38.29 -8.11 1.08
CA SER A 295 -38.90 -8.07 2.44
C SER A 295 -37.96 -8.53 3.56
N SER A 296 -36.71 -8.88 3.26
CA SER A 296 -35.77 -9.27 4.28
C SER A 296 -35.36 -8.08 5.16
N VAL A 297 -35.75 -8.11 6.43
CA VAL A 297 -35.12 -7.23 7.43
C VAL A 297 -33.71 -7.75 7.65
N SER A 298 -32.73 -7.03 7.09
CA SER A 298 -31.32 -7.40 7.14
C SER A 298 -30.89 -7.69 8.59
N ARG A 299 -30.75 -8.97 8.94
CA ARG A 299 -30.03 -9.41 10.15
C ARG A 299 -28.56 -9.17 9.95
N GLY A 300 -28.12 -7.92 10.03
CA GLY A 300 -26.72 -7.58 10.00
C GLY A 300 -26.00 -8.30 11.14
N GLY A 301 -25.08 -9.22 10.81
CA GLY A 301 -24.15 -9.79 11.79
C GLY A 301 -23.36 -8.68 12.50
N LYS A 302 -22.64 -9.02 13.58
CA LYS A 302 -21.84 -8.06 14.37
C LYS A 302 -20.88 -7.22 13.48
N GLU A 303 -20.37 -7.78 12.39
CA GLU A 303 -19.49 -7.09 11.43
C GLU A 303 -20.24 -6.07 10.56
N SER A 304 -21.48 -6.38 10.15
CA SER A 304 -22.29 -5.47 9.32
C SER A 304 -22.82 -4.25 10.11
N ARG A 305 -22.93 -4.34 11.44
CA ARG A 305 -23.28 -3.20 12.30
C ARG A 305 -22.11 -2.24 12.51
N ARG A 306 -20.87 -2.72 12.36
CA ARG A 306 -19.66 -1.89 12.49
C ARG A 306 -19.42 -0.98 11.29
N ILE A 307 -19.93 -1.34 10.11
CA ILE A 307 -19.82 -0.52 8.90
C ILE A 307 -21.11 0.26 8.77
N GLN A 308 -21.06 1.56 9.05
CA GLN A 308 -22.20 2.45 8.86
C GLN A 308 -22.62 2.45 7.38
N SER A 309 -23.95 2.57 7.13
CA SER A 309 -24.47 2.76 5.77
C SER A 309 -23.84 3.98 5.08
N ASN A 310 -23.54 5.03 5.83
CA ASN A 310 -22.84 6.21 5.35
C ASN A 310 -21.37 5.92 4.98
N GLY A 311 -20.68 5.03 5.70
CA GLY A 311 -19.31 4.66 5.40
C GLY A 311 -19.16 3.94 4.06
N ALA A 312 -20.10 3.06 3.71
CA ALA A 312 -20.12 2.40 2.41
C ALA A 312 -20.40 3.39 1.27
N PHE A 313 -21.29 4.38 1.50
CA PHE A 313 -21.56 5.44 0.54
C PHE A 313 -20.33 6.33 0.29
N ILE A 314 -19.64 6.75 1.35
CA ILE A 314 -18.40 7.54 1.22
C ILE A 314 -17.30 6.73 0.54
N ALA A 315 -17.17 5.42 0.87
CA ALA A 315 -16.23 4.53 0.18
C ALA A 315 -16.52 4.42 -1.32
N SER A 316 -17.80 4.41 -1.74
CA SER A 316 -18.17 4.39 -3.16
C SER A 316 -17.83 5.71 -3.86
N ILE A 317 -18.05 6.86 -3.20
CA ILE A 317 -17.63 8.17 -3.73
C ILE A 317 -16.12 8.21 -3.91
N PHE A 318 -15.36 7.76 -2.90
CA PHE A 318 -13.90 7.71 -3.01
C PHE A 318 -13.46 6.84 -4.19
N PHE A 319 -14.05 5.65 -4.34
CA PHE A 319 -13.72 4.74 -5.44
C PHE A 319 -14.02 5.38 -6.81
N MET A 320 -15.16 6.07 -6.95
CA MET A 320 -15.48 6.81 -8.18
C MET A 320 -14.49 7.93 -8.45
N LEU A 321 -14.13 8.72 -7.43
CA LEU A 321 -13.14 9.79 -7.56
C LEU A 321 -11.75 9.23 -7.93
N PHE A 322 -11.37 8.11 -7.34
CA PHE A 322 -10.13 7.42 -7.67
C PHE A 322 -10.13 6.96 -9.14
N ALA A 323 -11.23 6.36 -9.60
CA ALA A 323 -11.38 5.92 -10.99
C ALA A 323 -11.35 7.11 -11.98
N ILE A 324 -12.01 8.22 -11.64
CA ILE A 324 -11.97 9.45 -12.44
C ILE A 324 -10.55 10.02 -12.47
N SER A 325 -9.85 10.04 -11.33
CA SER A 325 -8.46 10.50 -11.25
C SER A 325 -7.54 9.64 -12.10
N LEU A 326 -7.73 8.31 -12.06
CA LEU A 326 -6.99 7.36 -12.89
C LEU A 326 -7.20 7.65 -14.37
N ALA A 327 -8.46 7.78 -14.81
CA ALA A 327 -8.79 8.09 -16.19
C ALA A 327 -8.23 9.45 -16.65
N ALA A 328 -8.35 10.48 -15.81
CA ALA A 328 -7.84 11.82 -16.11
C ALA A 328 -6.30 11.84 -16.23
N LEU A 329 -5.59 11.16 -15.32
CA LEU A 329 -4.13 11.08 -15.37
C LEU A 329 -3.65 10.28 -16.58
N THR A 330 -4.29 9.15 -16.88
CA THR A 330 -3.99 8.35 -18.07
C THR A 330 -4.21 9.18 -19.36
N MET A 331 -5.31 9.94 -19.43
CA MET A 331 -5.58 10.84 -20.56
C MET A 331 -4.50 11.95 -20.67
N LEU A 332 -4.12 12.58 -19.56
CA LEU A 332 -3.08 13.62 -19.55
C LEU A 332 -1.72 13.10 -19.98
N LEU A 333 -1.35 11.88 -19.56
CA LEU A 333 -0.12 11.22 -19.98
C LEU A 333 -0.16 10.83 -21.47
N ALA A 334 -1.30 10.34 -21.96
CA ALA A 334 -1.50 10.05 -23.39
C ALA A 334 -1.41 11.33 -24.23
N LEU A 335 -1.99 12.45 -23.79
CA LEU A 335 -1.82 13.76 -24.41
C LEU A 335 -0.37 14.26 -24.40
N ALA A 336 0.44 13.81 -23.44
CA ALA A 336 1.87 14.08 -23.39
C ALA A 336 2.68 13.22 -24.39
N GLY A 337 2.04 12.33 -25.16
CA GLY A 337 2.68 11.44 -26.13
C GLY A 337 3.17 10.12 -25.55
N VAL A 338 2.71 9.73 -24.35
CA VAL A 338 2.99 8.42 -23.76
C VAL A 338 1.98 7.40 -24.29
N ASP A 339 2.44 6.20 -24.65
CA ASP A 339 1.57 5.12 -25.09
C ASP A 339 0.55 4.74 -24.02
N PHE A 340 -0.63 4.27 -24.43
CA PHE A 340 -1.75 4.02 -23.51
C PHE A 340 -1.40 3.04 -22.39
N ASP A 341 -0.73 1.94 -22.70
CA ASP A 341 -0.34 0.93 -21.72
C ASP A 341 0.63 1.51 -20.67
N GLN A 342 1.62 2.26 -21.14
CA GLN A 342 2.57 2.95 -20.27
C GLN A 342 1.89 4.04 -19.44
N ALA A 343 0.98 4.82 -20.04
CA ALA A 343 0.21 5.86 -19.36
C ALA A 343 -0.67 5.28 -18.25
N LEU A 344 -1.29 4.13 -18.49
CA LEU A 344 -2.09 3.40 -17.50
C LEU A 344 -1.23 2.93 -16.33
N VAL A 345 -0.10 2.28 -16.63
CA VAL A 345 0.84 1.80 -15.58
C VAL A 345 1.38 2.97 -14.74
N LEU A 346 1.79 4.06 -15.38
CA LEU A 346 2.27 5.26 -14.68
C LEU A 346 1.20 5.87 -13.78
N SER A 347 -0.05 5.94 -14.26
CA SER A 347 -1.16 6.46 -13.48
C SER A 347 -1.46 5.60 -12.27
N ILE A 348 -1.46 4.27 -12.43
CA ILE A 348 -1.64 3.33 -11.32
C ILE A 348 -0.46 3.42 -10.34
N ALA A 349 0.78 3.40 -10.84
CA ALA A 349 1.99 3.48 -10.02
C ALA A 349 2.03 4.77 -9.18
N GLY A 350 1.63 5.90 -9.77
CA GLY A 350 1.54 7.19 -9.07
C GLY A 350 0.44 7.21 -8.02
N LEU A 351 -0.79 6.83 -8.38
CA LEU A 351 -1.95 6.88 -7.48
C LEU A 351 -1.88 5.83 -6.37
N SER A 352 -1.33 4.64 -6.64
CA SER A 352 -1.13 3.62 -5.62
C SER A 352 0.15 3.82 -4.80
N THR A 353 0.99 4.79 -5.19
CA THR A 353 2.33 5.01 -4.61
C THR A 353 3.23 3.77 -4.66
N THR A 354 3.17 3.01 -5.77
CA THR A 354 3.95 1.77 -5.99
C THR A 354 4.76 1.92 -7.27
N GLY A 355 5.85 2.67 -7.19
CA GLY A 355 6.64 3.08 -8.36
C GLY A 355 7.36 1.95 -9.08
N THR A 356 7.63 0.84 -8.41
CA THR A 356 8.23 -0.36 -8.98
C THR A 356 7.35 -1.06 -10.03
N LEU A 357 6.04 -0.75 -10.10
CA LEU A 357 5.20 -1.16 -11.20
C LEU A 357 5.74 -0.72 -12.57
N VAL A 358 6.44 0.42 -12.62
CA VAL A 358 7.06 0.95 -13.84
C VAL A 358 8.08 -0.03 -14.46
N THR A 359 8.69 -0.86 -13.63
CA THR A 359 9.69 -1.85 -14.05
C THR A 359 9.12 -3.28 -14.18
N LEU A 360 8.04 -3.60 -13.47
CA LEU A 360 7.55 -4.98 -13.31
C LEU A 360 6.18 -5.24 -13.95
N ALA A 361 5.44 -4.18 -14.30
CA ALA A 361 4.08 -4.35 -14.83
C ALA A 361 4.02 -4.51 -16.35
N THR A 362 5.08 -4.18 -17.06
CA THR A 362 5.19 -4.26 -18.53
C THR A 362 6.35 -5.15 -18.92
N ASP A 363 6.27 -5.79 -20.10
CA ASP A 363 7.33 -6.66 -20.62
C ASP A 363 8.67 -5.92 -20.79
N THR A 364 8.58 -4.64 -21.14
CA THR A 364 9.75 -3.75 -21.20
C THR A 364 9.64 -2.66 -20.14
N PRO A 365 10.62 -2.51 -19.24
CA PRO A 365 10.61 -1.45 -18.23
C PRO A 365 10.40 -0.06 -18.85
N ILE A 366 9.48 0.71 -18.24
CA ILE A 366 9.19 2.07 -18.72
C ILE A 366 10.35 2.99 -18.32
N ASP A 367 11.01 3.60 -19.31
CA ASP A 367 12.08 4.57 -19.06
C ASP A 367 11.52 5.93 -18.65
N LEU A 368 11.50 6.21 -17.37
CA LEU A 368 11.09 7.51 -16.83
C LEU A 368 12.03 8.65 -17.26
N ALA A 369 13.27 8.35 -17.63
CA ALA A 369 14.22 9.36 -18.06
C ALA A 369 13.86 9.92 -19.44
N SER A 370 13.32 9.10 -20.33
CA SER A 370 12.92 9.46 -21.69
C SER A 370 11.62 10.29 -21.75
N LEU A 371 10.81 10.26 -20.69
CA LEU A 371 9.55 11.02 -20.63
C LEU A 371 9.78 12.53 -20.77
N GLY A 372 8.89 13.21 -21.47
CA GLY A 372 8.91 14.67 -21.58
C GLY A 372 8.67 15.38 -20.24
N PRO A 373 9.04 16.67 -20.11
CA PRO A 373 8.87 17.42 -18.85
C PRO A 373 7.43 17.48 -18.38
N PHE A 374 6.46 17.58 -19.30
CA PHE A 374 5.03 17.61 -18.99
C PHE A 374 4.56 16.27 -18.42
N ALA A 375 4.92 15.13 -19.06
CA ALA A 375 4.61 13.80 -18.54
C ALA A 375 5.20 13.56 -17.14
N LYS A 376 6.45 13.98 -16.91
CA LYS A 376 7.09 13.95 -15.59
C LYS A 376 6.33 14.76 -14.54
N SER A 377 5.82 15.93 -14.92
CA SER A 377 5.03 16.79 -14.01
C SER A 377 3.69 16.16 -13.68
N VAL A 378 3.00 15.57 -14.67
CA VAL A 378 1.75 14.83 -14.46
C VAL A 378 1.97 13.64 -13.55
N PHE A 379 3.06 12.88 -13.76
CA PHE A 379 3.42 11.75 -12.90
C PHE A 379 3.73 12.20 -11.46
N CYS A 380 4.43 13.32 -11.27
CA CYS A 380 4.63 13.90 -9.94
C CYS A 380 3.30 14.29 -9.27
N ALA A 381 2.37 14.89 -10.03
CA ALA A 381 1.04 15.20 -9.52
C ALA A 381 0.28 13.93 -9.11
N ALA A 382 0.36 12.86 -9.92
CA ALA A 382 -0.22 11.56 -9.59
C ALA A 382 0.31 10.98 -8.28
N MET A 383 1.62 11.04 -8.05
CA MET A 383 2.27 10.59 -6.81
C MET A 383 1.80 11.37 -5.57
N VAL A 384 1.64 12.68 -5.70
CA VAL A 384 1.13 13.54 -4.61
C VAL A 384 -0.34 13.27 -4.35
N LEU A 385 -1.17 13.15 -5.41
CA LEU A 385 -2.59 12.83 -5.31
C LEU A 385 -2.81 11.46 -4.63
N GLY A 386 -2.05 10.46 -5.03
CA GLY A 386 -2.09 9.13 -4.44
C GLY A 386 -1.74 9.13 -2.95
N ARG A 387 -0.73 9.94 -2.58
CA ARG A 387 -0.27 10.00 -1.19
C ARG A 387 -1.22 10.74 -0.25
N LEU A 388 -1.79 11.86 -0.70
CA LEU A 388 -2.70 12.68 0.11
C LEU A 388 -4.14 12.18 0.12
N GLU A 389 -4.44 11.19 -0.68
CA GLU A 389 -5.79 10.72 -0.98
C GLU A 389 -6.72 11.83 -1.55
N THR A 390 -7.45 11.52 -2.60
CA THR A 390 -8.27 12.50 -3.35
C THR A 390 -9.31 13.22 -2.48
N LEU A 391 -9.90 12.53 -1.51
CA LEU A 391 -10.87 13.15 -0.58
C LEU A 391 -10.22 14.16 0.36
N ALA A 392 -9.01 13.90 0.84
CA ALA A 392 -8.31 14.84 1.71
C ALA A 392 -7.94 16.12 0.96
N ILE A 393 -7.61 16.02 -0.33
CA ILE A 393 -7.34 17.18 -1.18
C ILE A 393 -8.61 18.00 -1.41
N ILE A 394 -9.74 17.36 -1.71
CA ILE A 394 -11.03 18.05 -1.87
C ILE A 394 -11.39 18.76 -0.56
N ALA A 395 -11.24 18.08 0.59
CA ALA A 395 -11.46 18.68 1.89
C ALA A 395 -10.57 19.91 2.13
N LEU A 396 -9.30 19.85 1.71
CA LEU A 396 -8.36 20.99 1.83
C LEU A 396 -8.81 22.21 1.03
N PHE A 397 -9.41 22.02 -0.14
CA PHE A 397 -9.89 23.10 -1.00
C PHE A 397 -11.32 23.56 -0.69
N THR A 398 -12.02 22.92 0.25
CA THR A 398 -13.38 23.30 0.64
C THR A 398 -13.32 24.45 1.67
N PRO A 399 -13.77 25.69 1.33
CA PRO A 399 -13.62 26.87 2.20
C PRO A 399 -14.34 26.73 3.55
N ASP A 400 -15.38 25.92 3.62
CA ASP A 400 -16.23 25.79 4.83
C ASP A 400 -15.50 25.08 5.98
N LEU A 401 -14.47 24.26 5.68
CA LEU A 401 -13.63 23.62 6.70
C LEU A 401 -12.63 24.58 7.38
N TRP A 402 -12.39 25.74 6.79
CA TRP A 402 -11.46 26.75 7.31
C TRP A 402 -12.17 27.86 8.10
N ARG A 403 -13.50 27.85 8.12
CA ARG A 403 -14.33 28.89 8.75
C ARG A 403 -14.92 28.51 10.11
N SER A 404 -14.60 27.31 10.63
CA SER A 404 -15.06 26.86 11.95
C SER A 404 -14.04 27.10 13.05
#